data_d837fd52ad968e4db5b930e34692de47
#
_entry.id   d837fd52ad968e4db5b930e34692de47
#
_cell.length_a   1.000
_cell.length_b   1.000
_cell.length_c   1.000
_cell.angle_alpha   90.00
_cell.angle_beta   90.00
_cell.angle_gamma   90.00
#
_symmetry.space_group_name_H-M   'P 1'
#
loop_
_entity.id
_entity.type
_entity.pdbx_description
1 polymer ?
#
loop_
_entity_poly.entity_id
_entity_poly.type
_entity_poly.pdbx_seq_one_letter_code
_entity_poly.pdbx_strand_id
1 'polypeptide(L)'
;MKKYLISIISLVIISMTLNGQIVDTAYFQLNYVPYLQNFEKINSQVTIIDTVKEKVKFDYYITPQTLPIVFSPTPIAPQKLAAEPIQRLYRNFIKVGFGYPITPLAELAIHNGYNKSFSYGLNVHHFSSWAPPIGKTMKQYPYYPFSDTKTHLFLTKIFKKQTLYSSIDYNHFARRYYGFKLNETADPNYYGGKEYADSLKTHFHHLNATIGVRSNYTVEERALKQDVQLNYNGIFTKYKDMENHIGLKSFFAFDERWMKISGSQLYRLNLNFDYFNNQFGTKKDSIAPANTFLLNPEILARWTFNEYHILVGLGIGLGVQDETTQFLIYPLGEVKLGVIPHILSLYAGVDGTMELNSYQKLLYENPFIKLHLNDLQFTKNWIHFYGGVKGNLIKKLNYNIFAQYTYAENMLFFVRDTLSVIPNQFDVAYDKGGYLNVGLNVGWNVERNLNLDFYGNYWLYHLTKLKKPWYKPMLEFGFKGEYYFKELLIFNANFQLGFGYYEQVLDKTDPSIHTAKL
;
A
#
# COMPACT_ATOMS: atom_id res chain seq x y z
N MET A 1 -34.77 8.26 -3.86
CA MET A 1 -33.49 8.62 -3.22
C MET A 1 -33.62 8.98 -1.73
N LYS A 2 -34.46 9.93 -1.28
CA LYS A 2 -34.58 10.28 0.16
C LYS A 2 -34.86 9.09 1.09
N LYS A 3 -35.71 8.11 0.69
CA LYS A 3 -36.02 6.93 1.52
C LYS A 3 -34.85 5.99 1.73
N TYR A 4 -33.99 5.81 0.72
CA TYR A 4 -32.80 4.95 0.83
C TYR A 4 -31.67 5.61 1.63
N LEU A 5 -31.55 6.93 1.54
CA LEU A 5 -30.59 7.67 2.37
C LEU A 5 -30.91 7.56 3.86
N ILE A 6 -32.19 7.63 4.20
CA ILE A 6 -32.68 7.45 5.59
C ILE A 6 -32.42 6.03 6.08
N SER A 7 -32.61 5.01 5.23
CA SER A 7 -32.31 3.62 5.58
C SER A 7 -30.81 3.37 5.81
N ILE A 8 -29.94 4.00 5.02
CA ILE A 8 -28.48 3.90 5.20
C ILE A 8 -28.06 4.61 6.49
N ILE A 9 -28.61 5.80 6.76
CA ILE A 9 -28.36 6.54 7.99
C ILE A 9 -28.88 5.76 9.22
N SER A 10 -30.04 5.11 9.13
CA SER A 10 -30.55 4.28 10.21
C SER A 10 -29.70 3.03 10.45
N LEU A 11 -29.13 2.42 9.40
CA LEU A 11 -28.20 1.28 9.53
C LEU A 11 -26.90 1.69 10.24
N VAL A 12 -26.39 2.87 9.94
CA VAL A 12 -25.20 3.44 10.61
C VAL A 12 -25.51 3.79 12.08
N ILE A 13 -26.72 4.29 12.37
CA ILE A 13 -27.13 4.60 13.75
C ILE A 13 -27.34 3.31 14.55
N ILE A 14 -27.93 2.26 13.96
CA ILE A 14 -28.12 0.96 14.61
C ILE A 14 -26.75 0.30 14.93
N SER A 15 -25.73 0.47 14.08
CA SER A 15 -24.38 -0.02 14.35
C SER A 15 -23.71 0.69 15.55
N MET A 16 -24.15 1.90 15.90
CA MET A 16 -23.65 2.64 17.06
C MET A 16 -24.25 2.18 18.40
N THR A 17 -25.38 1.47 18.39
CA THR A 17 -26.10 1.05 19.60
C THR A 17 -25.83 -0.40 20.01
N LEU A 18 -25.18 -1.21 19.18
CA LEU A 18 -24.84 -2.59 19.50
C LEU A 18 -23.63 -2.66 20.45
N ASN A 19 -23.91 -2.65 21.75
CA ASN A 19 -22.93 -2.89 22.81
C ASN A 19 -22.73 -4.40 23.01
N GLY A 20 -22.00 -5.02 22.10
CA GLY A 20 -21.49 -6.39 22.28
C GLY A 20 -20.06 -6.36 22.83
N GLN A 21 -19.80 -7.01 23.95
CA GLN A 21 -18.46 -7.11 24.53
C GLN A 21 -17.67 -8.26 23.91
N ILE A 22 -16.48 -8.01 23.37
CA ILE A 22 -15.56 -9.07 22.90
C ILE A 22 -14.09 -8.58 22.91
N VAL A 23 -13.15 -9.45 23.28
CA VAL A 23 -11.72 -9.19 23.49
C VAL A 23 -10.90 -9.28 22.21
N ASP A 24 -9.89 -8.44 22.08
CA ASP A 24 -8.97 -8.41 20.96
C ASP A 24 -7.50 -8.66 21.31
N THR A 25 -6.83 -9.41 20.45
CA THR A 25 -5.39 -9.42 20.31
C THR A 25 -5.01 -8.78 18.99
N ALA A 26 -4.70 -7.49 19.01
CA ALA A 26 -4.01 -6.86 17.91
C ALA A 26 -2.54 -7.28 17.93
N TYR A 27 -2.12 -8.08 16.97
CA TYR A 27 -0.70 -8.28 16.75
C TYR A 27 -0.13 -7.05 16.07
N PHE A 28 0.35 -6.11 16.89
CA PHE A 28 1.35 -5.18 16.42
C PHE A 28 2.65 -5.98 16.28
N GLN A 29 3.06 -6.31 15.08
CA GLN A 29 4.44 -6.63 14.82
C GLN A 29 5.26 -5.33 14.95
N LEU A 30 5.48 -4.92 16.19
CA LEU A 30 6.63 -4.12 16.50
C LEU A 30 7.83 -5.04 16.24
N ASN A 31 8.62 -4.72 15.24
CA ASN A 31 9.96 -5.27 15.11
C ASN A 31 10.80 -4.74 16.29
N TYR A 32 10.50 -5.27 17.49
CA TYR A 32 11.37 -5.08 18.63
C TYR A 32 12.54 -6.05 18.47
N VAL A 33 13.66 -5.52 18.03
CA VAL A 33 14.94 -6.22 18.12
C VAL A 33 15.50 -5.93 19.51
N PRO A 34 15.44 -6.90 20.45
CA PRO A 34 16.02 -6.68 21.76
C PRO A 34 17.53 -6.50 21.61
N TYR A 35 18.01 -5.33 21.98
CA TYR A 35 19.44 -5.03 22.02
C TYR A 35 20.00 -5.59 23.32
N LEU A 36 20.72 -6.70 23.25
CA LEU A 36 21.59 -7.16 24.31
C LEU A 36 22.91 -6.41 24.17
N GLN A 37 23.17 -5.49 25.08
CA GLN A 37 24.51 -4.96 25.25
C GLN A 37 25.43 -6.13 25.64
N ASN A 38 26.50 -6.31 24.87
CA ASN A 38 27.57 -7.20 25.26
C ASN A 38 28.27 -6.58 26.47
N PHE A 39 28.00 -7.13 27.62
CA PHE A 39 28.84 -6.85 28.79
C PHE A 39 30.11 -7.67 28.67
N GLU A 40 31.24 -7.02 28.50
CA GLU A 40 32.51 -7.68 28.67
C GLU A 40 32.68 -8.06 30.13
N LYS A 41 32.95 -9.34 30.36
CA LYS A 41 33.26 -9.85 31.70
C LYS A 41 34.62 -9.28 32.08
N ILE A 42 34.63 -8.40 33.08
CA ILE A 42 35.87 -7.91 33.67
C ILE A 42 36.54 -9.07 34.38
N ASN A 43 37.51 -9.69 33.76
CA ASN A 43 38.38 -10.65 34.39
C ASN A 43 39.44 -9.90 35.22
N SER A 44 39.09 -9.52 36.43
CA SER A 44 40.09 -9.17 37.40
C SER A 44 40.67 -10.44 37.99
N GLN A 45 41.81 -10.85 37.52
CA GLN A 45 42.60 -11.86 38.23
C GLN A 45 43.19 -11.23 39.47
N VAL A 46 42.63 -11.58 40.63
CA VAL A 46 43.23 -11.24 41.90
C VAL A 46 44.40 -12.20 42.13
N THR A 47 45.61 -11.71 41.98
CA THR A 47 46.82 -12.46 42.33
C THR A 47 46.97 -12.38 43.86
N ILE A 48 46.60 -13.45 44.55
CA ILE A 48 46.83 -13.59 45.98
C ILE A 48 48.26 -14.11 46.14
N ILE A 49 49.15 -13.28 46.67
CA ILE A 49 50.48 -13.73 47.07
C ILE A 49 50.34 -14.24 48.50
N ASP A 50 50.30 -15.58 48.62
CA ASP A 50 50.32 -16.25 49.91
C ASP A 50 51.78 -16.39 50.41
N THR A 51 52.08 -15.66 51.49
CA THR A 51 53.44 -15.59 52.06
C THR A 51 53.61 -16.29 53.37
N VAL A 52 52.65 -17.07 53.89
CA VAL A 52 52.81 -17.79 55.17
C VAL A 52 52.28 -19.21 55.07
N LYS A 53 53.17 -20.18 55.12
CA LYS A 53 52.85 -21.60 55.32
C LYS A 53 53.03 -21.97 56.82
N GLU A 54 52.01 -21.75 57.61
CA GLU A 54 51.92 -22.40 58.90
C GLU A 54 51.13 -23.71 58.78
N LYS A 55 51.76 -24.82 59.06
CA LYS A 55 51.09 -26.10 59.18
C LYS A 55 50.52 -26.25 60.57
N VAL A 56 49.30 -25.77 60.76
CA VAL A 56 48.54 -26.05 61.98
C VAL A 56 47.83 -27.38 61.77
N LYS A 57 48.16 -28.38 62.59
CA LYS A 57 47.39 -29.63 62.67
C LYS A 57 46.17 -29.37 63.54
N PHE A 58 44.99 -29.39 62.92
CA PHE A 58 43.73 -29.37 63.65
C PHE A 58 43.16 -30.81 63.71
N ASP A 59 42.93 -31.33 64.90
CA ASP A 59 42.11 -32.49 65.11
C ASP A 59 40.64 -32.05 65.14
N TYR A 60 39.94 -32.35 64.10
CA TYR A 60 38.50 -31.99 63.99
C TYR A 60 37.65 -33.16 64.53
N TYR A 61 36.96 -32.89 65.62
CA TYR A 61 35.85 -33.75 66.06
C TYR A 61 34.60 -33.31 65.36
N ILE A 62 34.21 -33.95 64.28
CA ILE A 62 33.00 -33.66 63.58
C ILE A 62 31.82 -34.34 64.22
N THR A 63 31.07 -33.64 65.04
CA THR A 63 29.76 -34.09 65.49
C THR A 63 28.73 -33.77 64.40
N PRO A 64 28.11 -34.77 63.80
CA PRO A 64 27.08 -34.47 62.80
C PRO A 64 25.85 -33.82 63.44
N GLN A 65 25.67 -32.52 63.33
CA GLN A 65 24.44 -31.84 63.67
C GLN A 65 23.62 -31.66 62.39
N THR A 66 22.49 -32.33 62.33
CA THR A 66 21.48 -32.06 61.29
C THR A 66 20.78 -30.75 61.61
N LEU A 67 21.23 -29.67 60.99
CA LEU A 67 20.51 -28.38 60.98
C LEU A 67 19.39 -28.46 59.92
N PRO A 68 18.13 -28.40 60.28
CA PRO A 68 17.08 -28.28 59.30
C PRO A 68 17.16 -26.86 58.68
N ILE A 69 17.86 -26.75 57.57
CA ILE A 69 17.86 -25.51 56.78
C ILE A 69 16.53 -25.44 56.06
N VAL A 70 15.57 -24.73 56.65
CA VAL A 70 14.38 -24.33 55.95
C VAL A 70 14.74 -23.11 55.07
N PHE A 71 15.15 -23.37 53.87
CA PHE A 71 15.36 -22.31 52.90
C PHE A 71 14.01 -21.90 52.32
N SER A 72 13.44 -20.81 52.81
CA SER A 72 12.29 -20.17 52.18
C SER A 72 12.84 -19.10 51.23
N PRO A 73 12.89 -19.37 49.89
CA PRO A 73 13.33 -18.36 48.95
C PRO A 73 12.35 -17.21 48.99
N THR A 74 12.78 -16.05 49.42
CA THR A 74 12.00 -14.80 49.25
C THR A 74 11.88 -14.53 47.75
N PRO A 75 10.66 -14.51 47.16
CA PRO A 75 10.51 -14.23 45.75
C PRO A 75 11.14 -12.87 45.48
N ILE A 76 12.04 -12.81 44.51
CA ILE A 76 12.60 -11.53 44.03
C ILE A 76 11.42 -10.72 43.49
N ALA A 77 11.18 -9.55 44.09
CA ALA A 77 10.14 -8.65 43.62
C ALA A 77 10.40 -8.31 42.15
N PRO A 78 9.39 -8.43 41.26
CA PRO A 78 9.58 -8.14 39.85
C PRO A 78 10.04 -6.69 39.71
N GLN A 79 11.20 -6.52 39.09
CA GLN A 79 11.76 -5.21 38.82
C GLN A 79 10.83 -4.52 37.81
N LYS A 80 10.15 -3.47 38.21
CA LYS A 80 9.40 -2.64 37.28
C LYS A 80 10.43 -1.94 36.39
N LEU A 81 10.54 -2.43 35.14
CA LEU A 81 11.25 -1.69 34.09
C LEU A 81 10.56 -0.32 33.97
N ALA A 82 11.28 0.74 34.25
CA ALA A 82 10.81 2.08 33.91
C ALA A 82 10.63 2.10 32.39
N ALA A 83 9.43 2.44 31.93
CA ALA A 83 9.20 2.63 30.52
C ALA A 83 10.21 3.67 30.00
N GLU A 84 10.85 3.36 28.89
CA GLU A 84 11.75 4.33 28.25
C GLU A 84 11.00 5.65 28.07
N PRO A 85 11.64 6.79 28.40
CA PRO A 85 10.99 8.08 28.22
C PRO A 85 10.67 8.25 26.74
N ILE A 86 9.40 8.56 26.45
CA ILE A 86 8.93 8.82 25.09
C ILE A 86 9.80 9.94 24.50
N GLN A 87 10.48 9.64 23.41
CA GLN A 87 11.30 10.63 22.72
C GLN A 87 10.44 11.85 22.36
N ARG A 88 10.99 13.04 22.60
CA ARG A 88 10.30 14.29 22.30
C ARG A 88 10.17 14.44 20.79
N LEU A 89 8.95 14.26 20.26
CA LEU A 89 8.64 14.47 18.85
C LEU A 89 8.59 15.98 18.56
N TYR A 90 9.27 16.39 17.51
CA TYR A 90 9.14 17.74 16.98
C TYR A 90 7.74 17.93 16.38
N ARG A 91 7.07 19.03 16.73
CA ARG A 91 5.70 19.30 16.25
C ARG A 91 5.66 19.89 14.85
N ASN A 92 6.74 20.51 14.43
CA ASN A 92 6.83 21.18 13.14
C ASN A 92 8.08 20.69 12.42
N PHE A 93 7.94 20.45 11.15
CA PHE A 93 9.02 20.05 10.25
C PHE A 93 8.93 20.86 8.98
N ILE A 94 10.03 21.46 8.56
CA ILE A 94 10.17 22.16 7.28
C ILE A 94 11.41 21.62 6.59
N LYS A 95 11.26 21.25 5.33
CA LYS A 95 12.37 20.86 4.47
C LYS A 95 12.23 21.59 3.14
N VAL A 96 13.30 22.23 2.69
CA VAL A 96 13.40 22.86 1.39
C VAL A 96 14.60 22.28 0.67
N GLY A 97 14.42 21.93 -0.59
CA GLY A 97 15.46 21.36 -1.41
C GLY A 97 15.42 21.93 -2.82
N PHE A 98 16.57 21.87 -3.48
CA PHE A 98 16.70 22.29 -4.86
C PHE A 98 17.61 21.29 -5.57
N GLY A 99 17.16 20.80 -6.71
CA GLY A 99 17.89 19.82 -7.52
C GLY A 99 18.27 20.34 -8.89
N TYR A 100 19.15 19.57 -9.55
CA TYR A 100 19.51 19.81 -10.95
C TYR A 100 18.81 18.78 -11.87
N PRO A 101 18.29 19.18 -13.00
CA PRO A 101 18.03 20.54 -13.44
C PRO A 101 16.87 21.15 -12.63
N ILE A 102 16.57 22.38 -12.64
CA ILE A 102 15.67 23.15 -11.80
C ILE A 102 14.51 22.33 -11.19
N THR A 103 14.72 21.70 -10.01
CA THR A 103 13.77 20.81 -9.34
C THR A 103 13.58 21.21 -7.88
N PRO A 104 12.74 22.22 -7.60
CA PRO A 104 12.43 22.62 -6.25
C PRO A 104 11.59 21.57 -5.52
N LEU A 105 11.91 21.35 -4.24
CA LEU A 105 11.21 20.53 -3.27
C LEU A 105 10.87 21.38 -2.06
N ALA A 106 9.64 21.28 -1.55
CA ALA A 106 9.24 21.86 -0.28
C ALA A 106 8.34 20.88 0.48
N GLU A 107 8.65 20.66 1.74
CA GLU A 107 7.87 19.83 2.65
C GLU A 107 7.58 20.61 3.93
N LEU A 108 6.33 20.58 4.38
CA LEU A 108 5.87 21.15 5.63
C LEU A 108 5.04 20.11 6.38
N ALA A 109 5.37 19.85 7.62
CA ALA A 109 4.52 19.06 8.50
C ALA A 109 4.29 19.82 9.81
N ILE A 110 3.03 19.91 10.21
CA ILE A 110 2.58 20.54 11.46
C ILE A 110 1.66 19.57 12.17
N HIS A 111 1.93 19.22 13.42
CA HIS A 111 1.05 18.35 14.20
C HIS A 111 1.14 18.67 15.69
N ASN A 112 0.12 18.26 16.44
CA ASN A 112 0.06 18.54 17.88
C ASN A 112 0.98 17.65 18.75
N GLY A 113 1.82 16.81 18.13
CA GLY A 113 2.65 15.84 18.83
C GLY A 113 1.83 14.69 19.42
N TYR A 114 2.39 14.02 20.43
CA TYR A 114 1.70 12.93 21.10
C TYR A 114 0.58 13.46 22.02
N ASN A 115 -0.66 13.09 21.70
CA ASN A 115 -1.82 13.36 22.53
C ASN A 115 -2.69 12.11 22.64
N LYS A 116 -3.07 11.73 23.86
CA LYS A 116 -3.83 10.49 24.13
C LYS A 116 -5.30 10.55 23.69
N SER A 117 -5.87 11.74 23.50
CA SER A 117 -7.30 11.91 23.24
C SER A 117 -7.63 12.57 21.92
N PHE A 118 -6.73 13.43 21.41
CA PHE A 118 -6.99 14.18 20.19
C PHE A 118 -5.69 14.42 19.43
N SER A 119 -5.65 13.99 18.17
CA SER A 119 -4.50 14.20 17.28
C SER A 119 -4.95 14.92 16.03
N TYR A 120 -4.16 15.86 15.57
CA TYR A 120 -4.35 16.54 14.30
C TYR A 120 -2.99 16.86 13.66
N GLY A 121 -3.01 16.96 12.35
CA GLY A 121 -1.83 17.37 11.62
C GLY A 121 -2.13 17.78 10.20
N LEU A 122 -1.24 18.59 9.66
CA LEU A 122 -1.22 19.07 8.28
C LEU A 122 0.14 18.73 7.69
N ASN A 123 0.14 18.03 6.56
CA ASN A 123 1.33 17.77 5.76
C ASN A 123 1.15 18.39 4.38
N VAL A 124 2.14 19.12 3.91
CA VAL A 124 2.20 19.67 2.55
C VAL A 124 3.51 19.23 1.92
N HIS A 125 3.42 18.67 0.74
CA HIS A 125 4.58 18.26 -0.06
C HIS A 125 4.43 18.86 -1.46
N HIS A 126 5.44 19.58 -1.90
CA HIS A 126 5.53 20.11 -3.25
C HIS A 126 6.83 19.66 -3.91
N PHE A 127 6.71 19.08 -5.10
CA PHE A 127 7.84 18.72 -5.94
C PHE A 127 7.55 19.06 -7.38
N SER A 128 8.43 19.79 -8.02
CA SER A 128 8.27 20.20 -9.42
C SER A 128 9.58 20.15 -10.17
N SER A 129 9.50 20.11 -11.49
CA SER A 129 10.66 20.22 -12.36
C SER A 129 10.32 21.14 -13.55
N TRP A 130 11.21 22.09 -13.80
CA TRP A 130 11.07 23.06 -14.90
C TRP A 130 12.27 23.01 -15.86
N ALA A 131 12.94 21.88 -15.89
CA ALA A 131 14.13 21.71 -16.68
C ALA A 131 13.86 21.77 -18.19
N PRO A 132 14.55 22.62 -18.94
CA PRO A 132 14.57 22.52 -20.39
C PRO A 132 15.32 21.24 -20.82
N PRO A 133 15.01 20.68 -22.02
CA PRO A 133 15.74 19.54 -22.54
C PRO A 133 17.23 19.89 -22.69
N ILE A 134 18.10 18.96 -22.25
CA ILE A 134 19.56 19.13 -22.31
C ILE A 134 20.05 18.67 -23.69
N GLY A 135 20.78 19.54 -24.39
CA GLY A 135 21.44 19.23 -25.65
C GLY A 135 20.72 19.76 -26.90
N LYS A 136 21.49 19.90 -27.99
CA LYS A 136 20.99 20.48 -29.27
C LYS A 136 19.92 19.61 -29.92
N THR A 137 20.04 18.31 -29.86
CA THR A 137 19.10 17.32 -30.40
C THR A 137 17.75 17.31 -29.66
N MET A 138 17.74 17.68 -28.39
CA MET A 138 16.53 17.69 -27.55
C MET A 138 15.65 18.93 -27.80
N LYS A 139 16.16 19.96 -28.47
CA LYS A 139 15.36 21.17 -28.82
C LYS A 139 14.20 20.88 -29.78
N GLN A 140 14.25 19.75 -30.48
CA GLN A 140 13.16 19.29 -31.37
C GLN A 140 11.99 18.68 -30.62
N TYR A 141 12.11 18.42 -29.33
CA TYR A 141 11.06 17.84 -28.49
C TYR A 141 10.46 18.91 -27.58
N PRO A 142 9.15 18.84 -27.33
CA PRO A 142 8.54 19.77 -26.40
C PRO A 142 9.10 19.60 -25.00
N TYR A 143 9.31 20.71 -24.35
CA TYR A 143 9.65 20.79 -22.93
C TYR A 143 8.50 20.24 -22.05
N TYR A 144 8.80 19.39 -21.08
CA TYR A 144 7.80 18.70 -20.26
C TYR A 144 7.99 18.97 -18.75
N PRO A 145 7.67 20.18 -18.29
CA PRO A 145 7.64 20.46 -16.87
C PRO A 145 6.56 19.61 -16.18
N PHE A 146 6.80 19.29 -14.91
CA PHE A 146 5.77 18.72 -14.06
C PHE A 146 5.71 19.45 -12.71
N SER A 147 4.56 19.36 -12.06
CA SER A 147 4.36 19.91 -10.72
C SER A 147 3.40 19.04 -9.96
N ASP A 148 3.82 18.59 -8.78
CA ASP A 148 3.04 17.76 -7.86
C ASP A 148 2.96 18.47 -6.52
N THR A 149 1.75 18.79 -6.09
CA THR A 149 1.47 19.33 -4.76
C THR A 149 0.50 18.41 -4.05
N LYS A 150 0.86 17.92 -2.89
CA LYS A 150 0.05 17.03 -2.07
C LYS A 150 -0.15 17.66 -0.71
N THR A 151 -1.40 17.77 -0.30
CA THR A 151 -1.77 18.30 1.01
C THR A 151 -2.59 17.25 1.74
N HIS A 152 -2.24 16.93 2.96
CA HIS A 152 -2.94 15.97 3.81
C HIS A 152 -3.24 16.62 5.16
N LEU A 153 -4.52 16.75 5.48
CA LEU A 153 -5.04 17.19 6.77
C LEU A 153 -5.70 15.99 7.45
N PHE A 154 -5.38 15.74 8.71
CA PHE A 154 -6.06 14.70 9.47
C PHE A 154 -6.48 15.17 10.86
N LEU A 155 -7.57 14.59 11.33
CA LEU A 155 -8.12 14.77 12.67
C LEU A 155 -8.48 13.40 13.24
N THR A 156 -8.03 13.10 14.44
CA THR A 156 -8.34 11.85 15.12
C THR A 156 -8.74 12.12 16.57
N LYS A 157 -9.93 11.66 16.97
CA LYS A 157 -10.42 11.74 18.34
C LYS A 157 -10.50 10.34 18.92
N ILE A 158 -9.75 10.09 19.97
CA ILE A 158 -9.69 8.80 20.65
C ILE A 158 -10.62 8.88 21.88
N PHE A 159 -11.66 8.05 21.88
CA PHE A 159 -12.53 7.80 23.01
C PHE A 159 -12.12 6.50 23.71
N LYS A 160 -12.75 6.16 24.82
CA LYS A 160 -12.41 4.96 25.57
C LYS A 160 -12.61 3.67 24.76
N LYS A 161 -13.70 3.56 23.98
CA LYS A 161 -14.08 2.35 23.22
C LYS A 161 -13.98 2.52 21.70
N GLN A 162 -13.89 3.73 21.20
CA GLN A 162 -13.92 4.03 19.76
C GLN A 162 -12.94 5.14 19.42
N THR A 163 -12.48 5.14 18.19
CA THR A 163 -11.69 6.22 17.61
C THR A 163 -12.43 6.76 16.38
N LEU A 164 -12.76 8.04 16.42
CA LEU A 164 -13.24 8.80 15.28
C LEU A 164 -12.03 9.36 14.55
N TYR A 165 -11.93 9.13 13.26
CA TYR A 165 -10.87 9.68 12.43
C TYR A 165 -11.45 10.31 11.16
N SER A 166 -10.79 11.36 10.71
CA SER A 166 -11.11 11.99 9.44
C SER A 166 -9.84 12.49 8.77
N SER A 167 -9.84 12.51 7.45
CA SER A 167 -8.78 13.11 6.67
C SER A 167 -9.34 13.83 5.44
N ILE A 168 -8.61 14.83 4.99
CA ILE A 168 -8.83 15.52 3.72
C ILE A 168 -7.49 15.56 3.01
N ASP A 169 -7.46 14.96 1.82
CA ASP A 169 -6.30 14.98 0.94
C ASP A 169 -6.65 15.82 -0.30
N TYR A 170 -5.81 16.78 -0.58
CA TYR A 170 -5.88 17.54 -1.83
C TYR A 170 -4.58 17.37 -2.59
N ASN A 171 -4.68 16.83 -3.80
CA ASN A 171 -3.56 16.66 -4.70
C ASN A 171 -3.78 17.43 -5.99
N HIS A 172 -2.77 18.16 -6.37
CA HIS A 172 -2.71 18.85 -7.66
C HIS A 172 -1.49 18.38 -8.43
N PHE A 173 -1.69 17.82 -9.61
CA PHE A 173 -0.60 17.50 -10.52
C PHE A 173 -0.79 18.13 -11.87
N ALA A 174 0.28 18.75 -12.35
CA ALA A 174 0.38 19.29 -13.67
C ALA A 174 1.43 18.53 -14.47
N ARG A 175 1.07 18.20 -15.70
CA ARG A 175 1.91 17.48 -16.66
C ARG A 175 1.85 18.18 -18.00
N ARG A 176 2.78 17.84 -18.88
CA ARG A 176 2.77 18.24 -20.27
C ARG A 176 3.00 17.04 -21.15
N TYR A 177 2.19 16.89 -22.21
CA TYR A 177 2.41 15.85 -23.20
C TYR A 177 3.77 15.99 -23.86
N TYR A 178 4.49 14.91 -24.06
CA TYR A 178 5.86 14.88 -24.56
C TYR A 178 6.14 13.61 -25.40
N GLY A 179 7.38 13.47 -25.89
CA GLY A 179 7.85 12.27 -26.61
C GLY A 179 7.50 12.28 -28.11
N PHE A 180 7.19 13.41 -28.69
CA PHE A 180 6.99 13.60 -30.12
C PHE A 180 7.86 14.75 -30.62
N LYS A 181 8.27 14.68 -31.90
CA LYS A 181 9.00 15.78 -32.53
C LYS A 181 8.06 16.91 -32.93
N LEU A 182 8.44 18.14 -32.66
CA LEU A 182 7.79 19.31 -33.28
C LEU A 182 8.17 19.28 -34.75
N ASN A 183 7.18 19.22 -35.65
CA ASN A 183 7.44 19.22 -37.09
C ASN A 183 8.06 20.56 -37.48
N GLU A 184 9.27 20.51 -38.05
CA GLU A 184 9.97 21.68 -38.56
C GLU A 184 9.26 22.33 -39.78
N THR A 185 8.43 21.55 -40.48
CA THR A 185 7.66 21.99 -41.67
C THR A 185 6.23 22.47 -41.34
N ALA A 186 5.77 22.28 -40.13
CA ALA A 186 4.49 22.83 -39.70
C ALA A 186 4.64 24.31 -39.37
N ASP A 187 3.67 25.11 -39.78
CA ASP A 187 3.61 26.53 -39.47
C ASP A 187 4.04 26.79 -38.02
N PRO A 188 5.11 27.58 -37.80
CA PRO A 188 5.59 27.86 -36.44
C PRO A 188 4.48 28.45 -35.54
N ASN A 189 3.46 29.07 -36.14
CA ASN A 189 2.29 29.60 -35.46
C ASN A 189 1.32 28.50 -35.05
N TYR A 190 1.26 27.40 -35.77
CA TYR A 190 0.37 26.26 -35.44
C TYR A 190 0.95 25.37 -34.35
N TYR A 191 2.24 25.05 -34.40
CA TYR A 191 2.89 24.16 -33.40
C TYR A 191 3.79 24.91 -32.39
N GLY A 192 4.09 26.16 -32.60
CA GLY A 192 4.92 27.00 -31.74
C GLY A 192 4.16 28.09 -30.99
N GLY A 193 2.89 28.31 -31.30
CA GLY A 193 2.08 29.33 -30.65
C GLY A 193 1.80 29.05 -29.17
N LYS A 194 1.58 30.12 -28.40
CA LYS A 194 1.25 30.02 -26.97
C LYS A 194 0.03 29.14 -26.71
N GLU A 195 -0.95 29.19 -27.59
CA GLU A 195 -2.19 28.42 -27.52
C GLU A 195 -1.93 26.92 -27.67
N TYR A 196 -1.09 26.49 -28.62
CA TYR A 196 -0.67 25.10 -28.74
C TYR A 196 0.17 24.62 -27.54
N ALA A 197 1.10 25.46 -27.07
CA ALA A 197 1.88 25.15 -25.88
C ALA A 197 0.99 24.96 -24.63
N ASP A 198 -0.11 25.70 -24.55
CA ASP A 198 -1.08 25.55 -23.46
C ASP A 198 -2.00 24.33 -23.65
N SER A 199 -2.31 23.94 -24.90
CA SER A 199 -3.06 22.70 -25.18
C SER A 199 -2.31 21.44 -24.72
N LEU A 200 -0.98 21.47 -24.78
CA LEU A 200 -0.13 20.35 -24.31
C LEU A 200 -0.06 20.22 -22.79
N LYS A 201 -0.48 21.24 -22.03
CA LYS A 201 -0.50 21.18 -20.56
C LYS A 201 -1.81 20.56 -20.10
N THR A 202 -1.70 19.58 -19.23
CA THR A 202 -2.82 19.03 -18.50
C THR A 202 -2.58 19.13 -16.99
N HIS A 203 -3.64 19.35 -16.24
CA HIS A 203 -3.59 19.34 -14.79
C HIS A 203 -4.84 18.69 -14.22
N PHE A 204 -4.66 18.09 -13.08
CA PHE A 204 -5.65 17.30 -12.36
C PHE A 204 -5.72 17.80 -10.92
N HIS A 205 -6.93 18.04 -10.46
CA HIS A 205 -7.23 18.30 -9.07
C HIS A 205 -7.93 17.08 -8.50
N HIS A 206 -7.40 16.54 -7.43
CA HIS A 206 -7.99 15.41 -6.74
C HIS A 206 -8.24 15.77 -5.29
N LEU A 207 -9.48 15.69 -4.88
CA LEU A 207 -9.94 15.88 -3.50
C LEU A 207 -10.41 14.53 -2.96
N ASN A 208 -9.81 14.07 -1.89
CA ASN A 208 -10.25 12.91 -1.13
C ASN A 208 -10.63 13.35 0.29
N ALA A 209 -11.83 13.00 0.73
CA ALA A 209 -12.29 13.24 2.09
C ALA A 209 -12.75 11.92 2.70
N THR A 210 -12.23 11.60 3.87
CA THR A 210 -12.53 10.37 4.58
C THR A 210 -13.01 10.70 5.98
N ILE A 211 -14.06 10.01 6.42
CA ILE A 211 -14.48 10.00 7.83
C ILE A 211 -14.77 8.55 8.23
N GLY A 212 -14.31 8.14 9.39
CA GLY A 212 -14.50 6.78 9.85
C GLY A 212 -14.50 6.64 11.37
N VAL A 213 -15.08 5.54 11.81
CA VAL A 213 -15.15 5.13 13.21
C VAL A 213 -14.66 3.71 13.32
N ARG A 214 -13.66 3.49 14.16
CA ARG A 214 -13.15 2.16 14.48
C ARG A 214 -13.20 1.89 15.97
N SER A 215 -13.39 0.64 16.34
CA SER A 215 -13.35 0.21 17.74
C SER A 215 -11.93 0.26 18.28
N ASN A 216 -11.77 0.69 19.53
CA ASN A 216 -10.52 0.54 20.30
C ASN A 216 -10.64 -0.76 21.09
N TYR A 217 -9.61 -1.60 21.03
CA TYR A 217 -9.62 -2.90 21.67
C TYR A 217 -8.65 -2.93 22.84
N THR A 218 -9.13 -3.42 23.97
CA THR A 218 -8.27 -3.89 25.06
C THR A 218 -8.21 -5.42 25.00
N VAL A 219 -7.07 -6.00 25.35
CA VAL A 219 -6.80 -7.45 25.27
C VAL A 219 -7.82 -8.30 26.06
N GLU A 220 -8.54 -7.70 26.99
CA GLU A 220 -9.44 -8.38 27.92
C GLU A 220 -10.93 -8.27 27.56
N GLU A 221 -11.29 -7.45 26.58
CA GLU A 221 -12.69 -7.22 26.20
C GLU A 221 -13.07 -8.04 24.98
N ARG A 222 -14.02 -8.98 25.13
CA ARG A 222 -14.73 -9.56 23.99
C ARG A 222 -15.67 -8.50 23.41
N ALA A 223 -15.30 -7.82 22.34
CA ALA A 223 -16.09 -6.76 21.72
C ALA A 223 -16.20 -6.97 20.20
N LEU A 224 -17.29 -6.53 19.61
CA LEU A 224 -17.41 -6.44 18.17
C LEU A 224 -16.35 -5.47 17.65
N LYS A 225 -15.46 -5.99 16.81
CA LYS A 225 -14.48 -5.19 16.10
C LYS A 225 -15.15 -4.58 14.90
N GLN A 226 -15.18 -3.27 14.83
CA GLN A 226 -15.76 -2.58 13.69
C GLN A 226 -14.83 -1.47 13.20
N ASP A 227 -14.77 -1.30 11.89
CA ASP A 227 -14.23 -0.13 11.22
C ASP A 227 -15.15 0.22 10.07
N VAL A 228 -15.81 1.37 10.17
CA VAL A 228 -16.75 1.87 9.17
C VAL A 228 -16.23 3.21 8.68
N GLN A 229 -16.01 3.29 7.38
CA GLN A 229 -15.38 4.43 6.72
C GLN A 229 -16.21 4.87 5.53
N LEU A 230 -16.52 6.15 5.47
CA LEU A 230 -17.10 6.83 4.32
C LEU A 230 -16.01 7.65 3.64
N ASN A 231 -15.85 7.47 2.34
CA ASN A 231 -14.92 8.23 1.52
C ASN A 231 -15.65 8.98 0.43
N TYR A 232 -15.20 10.16 0.13
CA TYR A 232 -15.50 10.89 -1.09
C TYR A 232 -14.19 11.13 -1.85
N ASN A 233 -14.16 10.79 -3.14
CA ASN A 233 -13.06 11.11 -4.04
C ASN A 233 -13.63 11.87 -5.24
N GLY A 234 -13.14 13.07 -5.46
CA GLY A 234 -13.45 13.89 -6.63
C GLY A 234 -12.21 14.16 -7.45
N ILE A 235 -12.21 13.85 -8.74
CA ILE A 235 -11.15 14.23 -9.64
C ILE A 235 -11.69 15.15 -10.72
N PHE A 236 -10.95 16.21 -11.02
CA PHE A 236 -11.32 17.25 -11.96
C PHE A 236 -10.14 17.58 -12.86
N THR A 237 -10.38 17.61 -14.16
CA THR A 237 -9.33 17.91 -15.14
C THR A 237 -9.51 19.29 -15.78
N LYS A 238 -8.45 19.77 -16.41
CA LYS A 238 -8.47 21.00 -17.24
C LYS A 238 -9.57 20.97 -18.30
N TYR A 239 -9.86 19.79 -18.86
CA TYR A 239 -10.79 19.60 -19.97
C TYR A 239 -12.22 19.32 -19.51
N LYS A 240 -12.50 19.53 -18.21
CA LYS A 240 -13.81 19.32 -17.56
C LYS A 240 -14.24 17.86 -17.49
N ASP A 241 -13.32 16.93 -17.62
CA ASP A 241 -13.58 15.56 -17.23
C ASP A 241 -13.58 15.47 -15.72
N MET A 242 -14.59 14.82 -15.19
CA MET A 242 -14.84 14.75 -13.75
C MET A 242 -15.33 13.36 -13.35
N GLU A 243 -14.78 12.83 -12.28
CA GLU A 243 -15.31 11.67 -11.60
C GLU A 243 -15.58 12.01 -10.13
N ASN A 244 -16.80 11.71 -9.67
CA ASN A 244 -17.15 11.74 -8.25
C ASN A 244 -17.37 10.30 -7.79
N HIS A 245 -16.64 9.89 -6.78
CA HIS A 245 -16.72 8.56 -6.19
C HIS A 245 -17.07 8.69 -4.71
N ILE A 246 -18.12 7.99 -4.28
CA ILE A 246 -18.50 7.84 -2.89
C ILE A 246 -18.36 6.36 -2.53
N GLY A 247 -17.50 6.06 -1.56
CA GLY A 247 -17.23 4.72 -1.08
C GLY A 247 -17.64 4.56 0.39
N LEU A 248 -18.32 3.47 0.71
CA LEU A 248 -18.54 3.02 2.07
C LEU A 248 -17.81 1.69 2.25
N LYS A 249 -16.83 1.69 3.15
CA LYS A 249 -16.09 0.47 3.54
C LYS A 249 -16.42 0.12 4.97
N SER A 250 -16.87 -1.10 5.19
CA SER A 250 -17.25 -1.57 6.50
C SER A 250 -16.60 -2.90 6.80
N PHE A 251 -16.00 -2.98 7.95
CA PHE A 251 -15.35 -4.17 8.48
C PHE A 251 -15.99 -4.48 9.83
N PHE A 252 -16.49 -5.70 9.99
CA PHE A 252 -17.03 -6.22 11.24
C PHE A 252 -16.36 -7.55 11.54
N ALA A 253 -15.82 -7.72 12.73
CA ALA A 253 -15.25 -9.00 13.15
C ALA A 253 -15.58 -9.31 14.60
N PHE A 254 -15.75 -10.57 14.91
CA PHE A 254 -16.00 -11.08 16.24
C PHE A 254 -15.24 -12.38 16.49
N ASP A 255 -14.81 -12.56 17.72
CA ASP A 255 -14.11 -13.74 18.20
C ASP A 255 -15.10 -14.60 18.95
N GLU A 256 -15.51 -15.73 18.34
CA GLU A 256 -16.44 -16.70 18.90
C GLU A 256 -15.93 -18.12 18.64
N ARG A 257 -16.10 -18.98 19.65
CA ARG A 257 -15.73 -20.40 19.53
C ARG A 257 -16.95 -21.26 19.17
N TRP A 258 -17.48 -21.07 17.98
CA TRP A 258 -18.59 -21.87 17.49
C TRP A 258 -18.22 -23.33 17.25
N MET A 259 -16.98 -23.56 16.81
CA MET A 259 -16.46 -24.92 16.65
C MET A 259 -15.61 -25.28 17.85
N LYS A 260 -15.75 -26.53 18.34
CA LYS A 260 -14.92 -27.09 19.41
C LYS A 260 -13.49 -27.42 18.92
N ILE A 261 -12.90 -26.49 18.20
CA ILE A 261 -11.55 -26.59 17.64
C ILE A 261 -10.63 -25.77 18.54
N SER A 262 -9.46 -26.30 18.84
CA SER A 262 -8.40 -25.59 19.56
C SER A 262 -7.95 -24.35 18.78
N GLY A 263 -7.53 -23.29 19.45
CA GLY A 263 -7.04 -22.06 18.84
C GLY A 263 -8.05 -20.90 18.84
N SER A 264 -7.65 -19.76 18.29
CA SER A 264 -8.53 -18.58 18.15
C SER A 264 -9.34 -18.67 16.86
N GLN A 265 -10.60 -18.27 16.93
CA GLN A 265 -11.55 -18.27 15.82
C GLN A 265 -12.06 -16.85 15.62
N LEU A 266 -11.84 -16.29 14.44
CA LEU A 266 -12.29 -14.93 14.07
C LEU A 266 -13.20 -15.02 12.85
N TYR A 267 -14.41 -14.50 12.99
CA TYR A 267 -15.38 -14.36 11.91
C TYR A 267 -15.41 -12.90 11.46
N ARG A 268 -15.40 -12.67 10.17
CA ARG A 268 -15.32 -11.33 9.59
C ARG A 268 -16.34 -11.15 8.48
N LEU A 269 -17.00 -10.01 8.48
CA LEU A 269 -17.86 -9.52 7.42
C LEU A 269 -17.27 -8.20 6.91
N ASN A 270 -16.94 -8.13 5.63
CA ASN A 270 -16.60 -6.91 4.95
C ASN A 270 -17.77 -6.52 4.04
N LEU A 271 -18.18 -5.25 4.08
CA LEU A 271 -19.18 -4.69 3.18
C LEU A 271 -18.59 -3.45 2.53
N ASN A 272 -18.26 -3.56 1.24
CA ASN A 272 -17.75 -2.45 0.47
C ASN A 272 -18.80 -2.06 -0.57
N PHE A 273 -19.14 -0.78 -0.59
CA PHE A 273 -20.05 -0.20 -1.56
C PHE A 273 -19.38 1.04 -2.16
N ASP A 274 -19.38 1.10 -3.48
CA ASP A 274 -18.79 2.20 -4.23
C ASP A 274 -19.80 2.71 -5.26
N TYR A 275 -19.97 4.02 -5.30
CA TYR A 275 -20.79 4.73 -6.30
C TYR A 275 -19.91 5.71 -7.06
N PHE A 276 -19.89 5.60 -8.36
CA PHE A 276 -19.16 6.49 -9.26
C PHE A 276 -20.15 7.25 -10.15
N ASN A 277 -19.93 8.55 -10.29
CA ASN A 277 -20.59 9.40 -11.24
C ASN A 277 -19.53 10.08 -12.11
N ASN A 278 -19.51 9.73 -13.37
CA ASN A 278 -18.54 10.20 -14.35
C ASN A 278 -19.19 11.17 -15.33
N GLN A 279 -18.54 12.30 -15.54
CA GLN A 279 -18.96 13.30 -16.51
C GLN A 279 -17.75 13.69 -17.37
N PHE A 280 -17.87 13.53 -18.68
CA PHE A 280 -16.80 13.80 -19.63
C PHE A 280 -17.20 14.92 -20.59
N GLY A 281 -16.27 15.87 -20.78
CA GLY A 281 -16.42 16.95 -21.72
C GLY A 281 -17.23 18.16 -21.26
N THR A 282 -17.39 19.13 -22.17
CA THR A 282 -18.14 20.36 -21.92
C THR A 282 -19.63 20.14 -22.19
N LYS A 283 -20.50 21.03 -21.69
CA LYS A 283 -21.96 20.98 -21.95
C LYS A 283 -22.35 20.85 -23.41
N LYS A 284 -21.49 21.25 -24.34
CA LYS A 284 -21.74 21.27 -25.79
C LYS A 284 -21.37 19.93 -26.45
N ASP A 285 -20.38 19.22 -25.86
CA ASP A 285 -19.84 17.97 -26.37
C ASP A 285 -19.88 16.88 -25.26
N SER A 286 -20.82 17.02 -24.28
CA SER A 286 -20.85 16.14 -23.13
C SER A 286 -21.39 14.77 -23.53
N ILE A 287 -20.64 13.75 -23.19
CA ILE A 287 -21.13 12.37 -23.10
C ILE A 287 -22.08 12.31 -21.90
N ALA A 288 -23.19 11.59 -22.03
CA ALA A 288 -24.15 11.44 -20.93
C ALA A 288 -23.42 10.95 -19.66
N PRO A 289 -23.74 11.53 -18.49
CA PRO A 289 -23.12 11.10 -17.24
C PRO A 289 -23.36 9.62 -16.99
N ALA A 290 -22.29 8.85 -16.82
CA ALA A 290 -22.37 7.44 -16.46
C ALA A 290 -22.41 7.26 -14.94
N ASN A 291 -23.38 6.45 -14.47
CA ASN A 291 -23.50 6.10 -13.06
C ASN A 291 -23.13 4.63 -12.89
N THR A 292 -22.19 4.35 -12.01
CA THR A 292 -21.72 3.01 -11.74
C THR A 292 -21.81 2.71 -10.26
N PHE A 293 -22.37 1.55 -9.93
CA PHE A 293 -22.47 1.03 -8.57
C PHE A 293 -21.69 -0.26 -8.48
N LEU A 294 -20.96 -0.43 -7.40
CA LEU A 294 -20.23 -1.66 -7.08
C LEU A 294 -20.47 -2.03 -5.63
N LEU A 295 -20.88 -3.27 -5.39
CA LEU A 295 -21.08 -3.83 -4.07
C LEU A 295 -20.26 -5.11 -3.93
N ASN A 296 -19.35 -5.16 -2.95
CA ASN A 296 -18.48 -6.29 -2.68
C ASN A 296 -18.62 -6.76 -1.22
N PRO A 297 -19.63 -7.59 -0.87
CA PRO A 297 -19.69 -8.26 0.41
C PRO A 297 -18.75 -9.47 0.44
N GLU A 298 -18.06 -9.65 1.58
CA GLU A 298 -17.21 -10.80 1.85
C GLU A 298 -17.47 -11.35 3.24
N ILE A 299 -17.57 -12.66 3.36
CA ILE A 299 -17.68 -13.36 4.62
C ILE A 299 -16.49 -14.29 4.78
N LEU A 300 -15.79 -14.17 5.90
CA LEU A 300 -14.56 -14.91 6.16
C LEU A 300 -14.57 -15.50 7.56
N ALA A 301 -13.99 -16.69 7.68
CA ALA A 301 -13.66 -17.31 8.95
C ALA A 301 -12.16 -17.60 8.99
N ARG A 302 -11.50 -17.22 10.09
CA ARG A 302 -10.08 -17.46 10.30
C ARG A 302 -9.86 -18.25 11.58
N TRP A 303 -9.07 -19.31 11.46
CA TRP A 303 -8.59 -20.13 12.57
C TRP A 303 -7.09 -19.93 12.72
N THR A 304 -6.64 -19.79 13.95
CA THR A 304 -5.23 -19.64 14.27
C THR A 304 -4.83 -20.67 15.33
N PHE A 305 -3.85 -21.51 15.02
CA PHE A 305 -3.32 -22.56 15.88
C PHE A 305 -1.80 -22.39 15.97
N ASN A 306 -1.28 -21.86 17.06
CA ASN A 306 0.15 -21.58 17.21
C ASN A 306 0.69 -20.82 15.97
N GLU A 307 1.45 -21.53 15.12
CA GLU A 307 2.06 -20.99 13.90
C GLU A 307 1.26 -21.29 12.61
N TYR A 308 0.08 -21.91 12.73
CA TYR A 308 -0.77 -22.24 11.59
C TYR A 308 -1.96 -21.29 11.52
N HIS A 309 -2.22 -20.76 10.33
CA HIS A 309 -3.37 -19.92 10.06
C HIS A 309 -4.13 -20.48 8.88
N ILE A 310 -5.43 -20.62 9.04
CA ILE A 310 -6.34 -21.04 7.98
C ILE A 310 -7.43 -19.97 7.88
N LEU A 311 -7.66 -19.48 6.67
CA LEU A 311 -8.73 -18.57 6.34
C LEU A 311 -9.59 -19.19 5.25
N VAL A 312 -10.91 -19.14 5.41
CA VAL A 312 -11.88 -19.59 4.41
C VAL A 312 -13.00 -18.57 4.34
N GLY A 313 -13.46 -18.29 3.14
CA GLY A 313 -14.53 -17.33 2.94
C GLY A 313 -15.08 -17.34 1.52
N LEU A 314 -16.05 -16.49 1.32
CA LEU A 314 -16.68 -16.22 0.02
C LEU A 314 -16.85 -14.71 -0.14
N GLY A 315 -16.62 -14.23 -1.35
CA GLY A 315 -16.90 -12.89 -1.77
C GLY A 315 -17.87 -12.86 -2.94
N ILE A 316 -18.62 -11.79 -3.04
CA ILE A 316 -19.54 -11.51 -4.13
C ILE A 316 -19.21 -10.14 -4.68
N GLY A 317 -19.12 -9.99 -5.99
CA GLY A 317 -19.05 -8.73 -6.70
C GLY A 317 -20.34 -8.49 -7.45
N LEU A 318 -21.01 -7.38 -7.20
CA LEU A 318 -22.19 -6.93 -7.94
C LEU A 318 -21.93 -5.54 -8.47
N GLY A 319 -21.75 -5.44 -9.80
CA GLY A 319 -21.53 -4.18 -10.50
C GLY A 319 -22.73 -3.81 -11.37
N VAL A 320 -23.19 -2.59 -11.28
CA VAL A 320 -24.25 -2.04 -12.14
C VAL A 320 -23.71 -0.79 -12.81
N GLN A 321 -23.70 -0.79 -14.12
CA GLN A 321 -23.26 0.35 -14.94
C GLN A 321 -24.31 0.59 -16.01
N ASP A 322 -24.94 1.76 -15.99
CA ASP A 322 -26.06 2.12 -16.82
C ASP A 322 -27.17 1.05 -16.78
N GLU A 323 -27.43 0.33 -17.88
CA GLU A 323 -28.43 -0.73 -17.95
C GLU A 323 -27.85 -2.15 -17.77
N THR A 324 -26.52 -2.26 -17.59
CA THR A 324 -25.83 -3.56 -17.50
C THR A 324 -25.54 -3.94 -16.06
N THR A 325 -25.89 -5.17 -15.70
CA THR A 325 -25.55 -5.74 -14.40
C THR A 325 -24.52 -6.85 -14.57
N GLN A 326 -23.46 -6.79 -13.80
CA GLN A 326 -22.40 -7.79 -13.79
C GLN A 326 -22.30 -8.42 -12.40
N PHE A 327 -22.04 -9.70 -12.39
CA PHE A 327 -21.99 -10.49 -11.17
C PHE A 327 -20.74 -11.38 -11.15
N LEU A 328 -20.17 -11.56 -9.96
CA LEU A 328 -19.04 -12.44 -9.71
C LEU A 328 -19.19 -13.07 -8.32
N ILE A 329 -18.98 -14.39 -8.21
CA ILE A 329 -18.74 -15.07 -6.93
C ILE A 329 -17.31 -15.58 -6.95
N TYR A 330 -16.58 -15.37 -5.85
CA TYR A 330 -15.21 -15.81 -5.77
C TYR A 330 -14.89 -16.41 -4.39
N PRO A 331 -14.03 -17.46 -4.36
CA PRO A 331 -13.58 -18.04 -3.11
C PRO A 331 -12.55 -17.14 -2.44
N LEU A 332 -12.48 -17.23 -1.10
CA LEU A 332 -11.44 -16.63 -0.29
C LEU A 332 -10.83 -17.71 0.57
N GLY A 333 -9.55 -17.98 0.41
CA GLY A 333 -8.85 -19.01 1.16
C GLY A 333 -7.38 -18.70 1.34
N GLU A 334 -6.85 -18.94 2.52
CA GLU A 334 -5.43 -18.81 2.80
C GLU A 334 -5.02 -19.85 3.85
N VAL A 335 -3.89 -20.49 3.62
CA VAL A 335 -3.22 -21.35 4.58
C VAL A 335 -1.80 -20.83 4.76
N LYS A 336 -1.39 -20.65 6.01
CA LYS A 336 -0.01 -20.36 6.40
C LYS A 336 0.47 -21.42 7.37
N LEU A 337 1.64 -21.97 7.09
CA LEU A 337 2.27 -23.04 7.84
C LEU A 337 3.67 -22.59 8.29
N GLY A 338 3.89 -22.43 9.58
CA GLY A 338 5.24 -22.26 10.15
C GLY A 338 5.94 -23.61 10.19
N VAL A 339 6.83 -23.88 9.25
CA VAL A 339 7.57 -25.16 9.16
C VAL A 339 8.75 -25.16 10.13
N ILE A 340 9.49 -24.07 10.15
CA ILE A 340 10.58 -23.84 11.08
C ILE A 340 10.35 -22.44 11.67
N PRO A 341 10.14 -22.32 13.00
CA PRO A 341 9.86 -21.05 13.64
C PRO A 341 10.82 -19.96 13.21
N HIS A 342 10.28 -18.82 12.73
CA HIS A 342 11.00 -17.64 12.24
C HIS A 342 11.87 -17.84 11.00
N ILE A 343 12.22 -19.06 10.60
CA ILE A 343 13.13 -19.35 9.49
C ILE A 343 12.37 -19.66 8.20
N LEU A 344 11.32 -20.48 8.28
CA LEU A 344 10.61 -20.99 7.11
C LEU A 344 9.11 -21.08 7.36
N SER A 345 8.37 -20.32 6.58
CA SER A 345 6.92 -20.40 6.52
C SER A 345 6.47 -20.63 5.08
N LEU A 346 5.58 -21.57 4.89
CA LEU A 346 4.88 -21.80 3.63
C LEU A 346 3.54 -21.08 3.69
N TYR A 347 3.10 -20.56 2.57
CA TYR A 347 1.75 -20.04 2.44
C TYR A 347 1.19 -20.32 1.05
N ALA A 348 -0.11 -20.54 0.99
CA ALA A 348 -0.86 -20.65 -0.25
C ALA A 348 -2.24 -20.05 -0.04
N GLY A 349 -2.81 -19.50 -1.08
CA GLY A 349 -4.14 -18.94 -1.01
C GLY A 349 -4.81 -18.84 -2.36
N VAL A 350 -6.10 -18.55 -2.27
CA VAL A 350 -6.96 -18.24 -3.41
C VAL A 350 -7.86 -17.08 -3.04
N ASP A 351 -8.00 -16.13 -3.94
CA ASP A 351 -8.96 -15.05 -3.83
C ASP A 351 -9.50 -14.64 -5.21
N GLY A 352 -10.39 -13.69 -5.22
CA GLY A 352 -10.92 -13.03 -6.40
C GLY A 352 -11.35 -11.62 -6.03
N THR A 353 -11.70 -10.83 -7.01
CA THR A 353 -12.21 -9.47 -6.78
C THR A 353 -12.88 -8.92 -8.02
N MET A 354 -13.84 -8.03 -7.82
CA MET A 354 -14.42 -7.22 -8.87
C MET A 354 -14.13 -5.75 -8.56
N GLU A 355 -13.53 -5.04 -9.50
CA GLU A 355 -13.17 -3.63 -9.34
C GLU A 355 -13.48 -2.83 -10.61
N LEU A 356 -13.90 -1.59 -10.46
CA LEU A 356 -14.03 -0.66 -11.58
C LEU A 356 -12.65 -0.10 -11.93
N ASN A 357 -12.30 -0.10 -13.23
CA ASN A 357 -11.19 0.69 -13.74
C ASN A 357 -11.63 2.15 -13.84
N SER A 358 -11.70 2.83 -12.70
CA SER A 358 -12.20 4.18 -12.59
C SER A 358 -11.27 5.19 -13.28
N TYR A 359 -11.82 6.33 -13.68
CA TYR A 359 -11.05 7.38 -14.32
C TYR A 359 -9.89 7.86 -13.44
N GLN A 360 -10.13 7.97 -12.14
CA GLN A 360 -9.09 8.28 -11.16
C GLN A 360 -7.95 7.25 -11.18
N LYS A 361 -8.28 5.95 -11.13
CA LYS A 361 -7.27 4.86 -11.16
C LYS A 361 -6.41 4.96 -12.42
N LEU A 362 -7.05 5.17 -13.57
CA LEU A 362 -6.36 5.31 -14.85
C LEU A 362 -5.43 6.52 -14.91
N LEU A 363 -5.87 7.69 -14.43
CA LEU A 363 -5.05 8.90 -14.38
C LEU A 363 -3.84 8.78 -13.45
N TYR A 364 -3.97 8.05 -12.34
CA TYR A 364 -2.84 7.78 -11.44
C TYR A 364 -1.83 6.81 -12.03
N GLU A 365 -2.28 5.81 -12.80
CA GLU A 365 -1.41 4.86 -13.50
C GLU A 365 -0.75 5.51 -14.72
N ASN A 366 -1.53 6.24 -15.51
CA ASN A 366 -1.04 6.96 -16.69
C ASN A 366 -1.71 8.35 -16.84
N PRO A 367 -1.03 9.43 -16.48
CA PRO A 367 -1.59 10.79 -16.58
C PRO A 367 -1.74 11.31 -18.03
N PHE A 368 -1.34 10.51 -19.03
CA PHE A 368 -1.41 10.86 -20.46
C PHE A 368 -2.52 10.11 -21.20
N ILE A 369 -3.55 9.64 -20.49
CA ILE A 369 -4.72 9.04 -21.11
C ILE A 369 -5.45 10.07 -22.00
N LYS A 370 -6.15 9.58 -23.01
CA LYS A 370 -6.93 10.41 -23.93
C LYS A 370 -7.99 11.22 -23.20
N LEU A 371 -8.33 12.36 -23.75
CA LEU A 371 -9.42 13.19 -23.25
C LEU A 371 -10.76 12.48 -23.42
N HIS A 372 -11.69 12.72 -22.49
CA HIS A 372 -13.06 12.20 -22.53
C HIS A 372 -13.13 10.68 -22.64
N LEU A 373 -12.24 10.00 -21.91
CA LEU A 373 -12.22 8.53 -21.85
C LEU A 373 -13.47 8.00 -21.13
N ASN A 374 -14.38 7.39 -21.86
CA ASN A 374 -15.66 6.90 -21.35
C ASN A 374 -15.79 5.36 -21.28
N ASP A 375 -14.81 4.63 -21.80
CA ASP A 375 -14.81 3.16 -21.73
C ASP A 375 -14.19 2.69 -20.40
N LEU A 376 -14.97 2.81 -19.33
CA LEU A 376 -14.60 2.36 -17.99
C LEU A 376 -15.31 1.06 -17.67
N GLN A 377 -14.58 -0.04 -17.59
CA GLN A 377 -15.13 -1.38 -17.39
C GLN A 377 -14.73 -1.97 -16.05
N PHE A 378 -15.55 -2.90 -15.55
CA PHE A 378 -15.17 -3.73 -14.40
C PHE A 378 -14.16 -4.78 -14.82
N THR A 379 -13.03 -4.85 -14.11
CA THR A 379 -12.15 -6.02 -14.15
C THR A 379 -12.69 -7.05 -13.15
N LYS A 380 -12.94 -8.26 -13.61
CA LYS A 380 -13.37 -9.41 -12.80
C LYS A 380 -12.23 -10.39 -12.68
N ASN A 381 -11.54 -10.40 -11.55
CA ASN A 381 -10.58 -11.42 -11.19
C ASN A 381 -11.36 -12.63 -10.64
N TRP A 382 -11.66 -13.60 -11.51
CA TRP A 382 -12.42 -14.79 -11.15
C TRP A 382 -11.70 -15.63 -10.13
N ILE A 383 -10.41 -15.76 -10.31
CA ILE A 383 -9.57 -16.54 -9.44
C ILE A 383 -8.14 -16.03 -9.49
N HIS A 384 -7.57 -15.85 -8.33
CA HIS A 384 -6.17 -15.53 -8.12
C HIS A 384 -5.60 -16.54 -7.14
N PHE A 385 -4.81 -17.47 -7.65
CA PHE A 385 -4.03 -18.41 -6.84
C PHE A 385 -2.67 -17.81 -6.53
N TYR A 386 -2.26 -17.90 -5.29
CA TYR A 386 -0.93 -17.49 -4.89
C TYR A 386 -0.33 -18.45 -3.87
N GLY A 387 0.98 -18.55 -3.87
CA GLY A 387 1.69 -19.35 -2.88
C GLY A 387 3.16 -19.02 -2.88
N GLY A 388 3.81 -19.37 -1.79
CA GLY A 388 5.22 -19.07 -1.66
C GLY A 388 5.84 -19.55 -0.36
N VAL A 389 7.10 -19.22 -0.25
CA VAL A 389 7.98 -19.54 0.88
C VAL A 389 8.58 -18.25 1.38
N LYS A 390 8.44 -17.95 2.64
CA LYS A 390 9.00 -16.77 3.27
C LYS A 390 9.62 -17.07 4.62
N GLY A 391 10.56 -16.26 5.02
CA GLY A 391 11.20 -16.40 6.33
C GLY A 391 12.44 -15.54 6.49
N ASN A 392 13.21 -15.87 7.53
CA ASN A 392 14.48 -15.23 7.82
C ASN A 392 15.58 -16.28 7.80
N LEU A 393 16.46 -16.24 6.78
CA LEU A 393 17.58 -17.19 6.70
C LEU A 393 18.54 -17.02 7.89
N ILE A 394 18.78 -15.75 8.24
CA ILE A 394 19.49 -15.32 9.44
C ILE A 394 18.74 -14.11 10.02
N LYS A 395 19.03 -13.72 11.26
CA LYS A 395 18.34 -12.60 11.94
C LYS A 395 18.27 -11.31 11.14
N LYS A 396 19.11 -11.14 10.13
CA LYS A 396 19.26 -9.93 9.33
C LYS A 396 18.83 -10.06 7.86
N LEU A 397 18.49 -11.27 7.41
CA LEU A 397 18.16 -11.54 6.00
C LEU A 397 16.78 -12.18 5.92
N ASN A 398 15.82 -11.43 5.41
CA ASN A 398 14.47 -11.91 5.11
C ASN A 398 14.34 -12.23 3.62
N TYR A 399 13.49 -13.18 3.30
CA TYR A 399 13.21 -13.57 1.92
C TYR A 399 11.75 -13.94 1.74
N ASN A 400 11.26 -13.76 0.51
CA ASN A 400 9.95 -14.22 0.06
C ASN A 400 10.05 -14.62 -1.41
N ILE A 401 9.85 -15.90 -1.70
CA ILE A 401 9.78 -16.46 -3.05
C ILE A 401 8.34 -16.86 -3.28
N PHE A 402 7.73 -16.39 -4.35
CA PHE A 402 6.32 -16.63 -4.60
C PHE A 402 6.00 -16.85 -6.07
N ALA A 403 4.89 -17.53 -6.30
CA ALA A 403 4.25 -17.63 -7.59
C ALA A 403 2.76 -17.33 -7.44
N GLN A 404 2.19 -16.62 -8.39
CA GLN A 404 0.79 -16.29 -8.42
C GLN A 404 0.23 -16.37 -9.84
N TYR A 405 -0.97 -16.92 -9.97
CA TYR A 405 -1.69 -17.02 -11.22
C TYR A 405 -3.05 -16.35 -11.08
N THR A 406 -3.35 -15.43 -11.99
CA THR A 406 -4.64 -14.73 -12.04
C THR A 406 -5.33 -15.02 -13.36
N TYR A 407 -6.61 -15.38 -13.29
CA TYR A 407 -7.49 -15.41 -14.44
C TYR A 407 -8.55 -14.34 -14.31
N ALA A 408 -8.61 -13.45 -15.30
CA ALA A 408 -9.47 -12.27 -15.24
C ALA A 408 -10.19 -11.98 -16.56
N GLU A 409 -11.34 -11.35 -16.46
CA GLU A 409 -12.05 -10.70 -17.56
C GLU A 409 -11.85 -9.19 -17.48
N ASN A 410 -11.76 -8.55 -18.64
CA ASN A 410 -11.54 -7.12 -18.79
C ASN A 410 -10.27 -6.64 -18.08
N MET A 411 -9.15 -7.36 -18.25
CA MET A 411 -7.85 -6.88 -17.85
C MET A 411 -7.49 -5.62 -18.63
N LEU A 412 -7.08 -4.58 -17.94
CA LEU A 412 -6.75 -3.29 -18.52
C LEU A 412 -5.34 -3.28 -19.12
N PHE A 413 -5.24 -2.76 -20.34
CA PHE A 413 -3.98 -2.44 -21.02
C PHE A 413 -4.06 -1.05 -21.61
N PHE A 414 -2.97 -0.30 -21.53
CA PHE A 414 -2.86 0.97 -22.24
C PHE A 414 -2.43 0.70 -23.69
N VAL A 415 -3.03 1.43 -24.61
CA VAL A 415 -2.67 1.41 -26.03
C VAL A 415 -2.48 2.85 -26.51
N ARG A 416 -1.57 3.06 -27.45
CA ARG A 416 -1.35 4.39 -27.98
C ARG A 416 -2.56 4.85 -28.78
N ASP A 417 -3.09 6.02 -28.45
CA ASP A 417 -4.13 6.65 -29.27
C ASP A 417 -3.49 7.36 -30.47
N THR A 418 -3.73 6.81 -31.65
CA THR A 418 -3.21 7.35 -32.92
C THR A 418 -4.16 8.32 -33.61
N LEU A 419 -5.40 8.44 -33.13
CA LEU A 419 -6.44 9.31 -33.67
C LEU A 419 -6.48 10.67 -32.97
N SER A 420 -5.85 10.78 -31.81
CA SER A 420 -5.83 12.02 -31.03
C SER A 420 -5.09 13.14 -31.73
N VAL A 421 -5.62 14.35 -31.62
CA VAL A 421 -4.96 15.61 -32.07
C VAL A 421 -3.70 15.90 -31.25
N ILE A 422 -3.70 15.52 -29.97
CA ILE A 422 -2.54 15.64 -29.10
C ILE A 422 -1.72 14.34 -29.20
N PRO A 423 -0.50 14.40 -29.70
CA PRO A 423 0.34 13.19 -29.81
C PRO A 423 0.67 12.57 -28.45
N ASN A 424 0.91 11.27 -28.45
CA ASN A 424 1.27 10.49 -27.25
C ASN A 424 0.20 10.51 -26.16
N GLN A 425 -1.05 10.45 -26.54
CA GLN A 425 -2.13 10.05 -25.65
C GLN A 425 -2.33 8.53 -25.68
N PHE A 426 -2.86 8.02 -24.58
CA PHE A 426 -3.14 6.61 -24.42
C PHE A 426 -4.64 6.37 -24.27
N ASP A 427 -5.10 5.38 -24.99
CA ASP A 427 -6.42 4.79 -24.82
C ASP A 427 -6.31 3.53 -23.95
N VAL A 428 -7.43 2.95 -23.59
CA VAL A 428 -7.52 1.70 -22.85
C VAL A 428 -8.03 0.59 -23.76
N ALA A 429 -7.48 -0.61 -23.58
CA ALA A 429 -7.97 -1.82 -24.20
C ALA A 429 -8.18 -2.88 -23.12
N TYR A 430 -9.24 -3.67 -23.28
CA TYR A 430 -9.59 -4.70 -22.33
C TYR A 430 -9.49 -6.08 -22.98
N ASP A 431 -8.93 -7.03 -22.23
CA ASP A 431 -8.86 -8.42 -22.68
C ASP A 431 -9.17 -9.40 -21.55
N LYS A 432 -9.52 -10.59 -21.94
CA LYS A 432 -9.73 -11.74 -21.05
C LYS A 432 -8.54 -12.67 -21.16
N GLY A 433 -8.15 -13.25 -20.06
CA GLY A 433 -7.07 -14.22 -20.06
C GLY A 433 -6.47 -14.45 -18.67
N GLY A 434 -5.27 -15.00 -18.65
CA GLY A 434 -4.55 -15.22 -17.40
C GLY A 434 -3.13 -14.70 -17.47
N TYR A 435 -2.55 -14.49 -16.30
CA TYR A 435 -1.13 -14.24 -16.18
C TYR A 435 -0.55 -14.97 -14.97
N LEU A 436 0.66 -15.48 -15.17
CA LEU A 436 1.51 -16.04 -14.12
C LEU A 436 2.57 -14.99 -13.75
N ASN A 437 2.72 -14.74 -12.47
CA ASN A 437 3.83 -13.96 -11.93
C ASN A 437 4.65 -14.85 -10.98
N VAL A 438 5.96 -14.90 -11.19
CA VAL A 438 6.92 -15.53 -10.27
C VAL A 438 7.83 -14.44 -9.74
N GLY A 439 7.95 -14.34 -8.42
CA GLY A 439 8.70 -13.27 -7.80
C GLY A 439 9.60 -13.70 -6.65
N LEU A 440 10.59 -12.86 -6.42
CA LEU A 440 11.55 -12.97 -5.32
C LEU A 440 11.73 -11.60 -4.68
N ASN A 441 11.61 -11.55 -3.36
CA ASN A 441 11.97 -10.37 -2.56
C ASN A 441 13.01 -10.79 -1.51
N VAL A 442 14.08 -10.03 -1.38
CA VAL A 442 15.13 -10.24 -0.37
C VAL A 442 15.43 -8.92 0.30
N GLY A 443 15.29 -8.86 1.61
CA GLY A 443 15.69 -7.73 2.43
C GLY A 443 16.87 -8.14 3.32
N TRP A 444 17.92 -7.37 3.30
CA TRP A 444 19.14 -7.64 4.05
C TRP A 444 19.58 -6.43 4.87
N ASN A 445 19.43 -6.53 6.18
CA ASN A 445 19.97 -5.59 7.15
C ASN A 445 21.40 -5.99 7.48
N VAL A 446 22.37 -5.60 6.65
CA VAL A 446 23.78 -6.02 6.75
C VAL A 446 24.36 -5.62 8.09
N GLU A 447 24.16 -4.34 8.44
CA GLU A 447 24.54 -3.73 9.71
C GLU A 447 23.45 -2.76 10.15
N ARG A 448 23.60 -2.12 11.32
CA ARG A 448 22.63 -1.15 11.81
C ARG A 448 22.44 0.06 10.88
N ASN A 449 23.44 0.34 10.09
CA ASN A 449 23.53 1.49 9.21
C ASN A 449 23.40 1.16 7.72
N LEU A 450 23.20 -0.11 7.33
CA LEU A 450 23.10 -0.52 5.92
C LEU A 450 21.92 -1.49 5.71
N ASN A 451 20.92 -1.02 4.97
CA ASN A 451 19.76 -1.80 4.54
C ASN A 451 19.79 -1.96 3.02
N LEU A 452 19.61 -3.18 2.57
CA LEU A 452 19.56 -3.54 1.16
C LEU A 452 18.28 -4.30 0.87
N ASP A 453 17.51 -3.88 -0.12
CA ASP A 453 16.33 -4.58 -0.60
C ASP A 453 16.52 -4.90 -2.08
N PHE A 454 16.23 -6.12 -2.43
CA PHE A 454 16.23 -6.61 -3.81
C PHE A 454 14.89 -7.26 -4.11
N TYR A 455 14.33 -6.99 -5.29
CA TYR A 455 13.18 -7.71 -5.81
C TYR A 455 13.35 -8.05 -7.28
N GLY A 456 12.72 -9.15 -7.68
CA GLY A 456 12.62 -9.57 -9.06
C GLY A 456 11.26 -10.17 -9.33
N ASN A 457 10.66 -9.88 -10.48
CA ASN A 457 9.37 -10.39 -10.92
C ASN A 457 9.46 -10.81 -12.39
N TYR A 458 8.85 -11.92 -12.71
CA TYR A 458 8.72 -12.42 -14.07
C TYR A 458 7.25 -12.70 -14.36
N TRP A 459 6.71 -12.14 -15.45
CA TRP A 459 5.31 -12.27 -15.86
C TRP A 459 5.18 -13.00 -17.19
N LEU A 460 4.27 -13.95 -17.24
CA LEU A 460 3.80 -14.63 -18.44
C LEU A 460 2.33 -14.33 -18.63
N TYR A 461 1.99 -13.69 -19.73
CA TYR A 461 0.61 -13.35 -20.07
C TYR A 461 0.06 -14.29 -21.14
N HIS A 462 -1.16 -14.77 -20.93
CA HIS A 462 -1.93 -15.52 -21.90
C HIS A 462 -3.24 -14.76 -22.16
N LEU A 463 -3.29 -14.04 -23.27
CA LEU A 463 -4.37 -13.14 -23.66
C LEU A 463 -5.21 -13.74 -24.77
N THR A 464 -6.50 -13.39 -24.84
CA THR A 464 -7.44 -13.97 -25.80
C THR A 464 -7.48 -13.17 -27.11
N LYS A 465 -7.54 -11.85 -27.04
CA LYS A 465 -7.69 -10.92 -28.18
C LYS A 465 -6.40 -10.18 -28.50
N LEU A 466 -5.76 -9.65 -27.47
CA LEU A 466 -4.55 -8.85 -27.64
C LEU A 466 -3.35 -9.74 -27.97
N LYS A 467 -2.57 -9.34 -28.96
CA LYS A 467 -1.36 -10.08 -29.37
C LYS A 467 -0.26 -10.05 -28.31
N LYS A 468 -0.20 -8.98 -27.53
CA LYS A 468 0.85 -8.73 -26.49
C LYS A 468 0.27 -7.98 -25.30
N PRO A 469 0.88 -8.12 -24.12
CA PRO A 469 0.54 -7.33 -22.95
C PRO A 469 1.15 -5.93 -23.08
N TRP A 470 0.44 -5.04 -23.77
CA TRP A 470 0.94 -3.69 -24.09
C TRP A 470 1.38 -2.93 -22.85
N TYR A 471 2.58 -2.34 -22.89
CA TYR A 471 3.19 -1.52 -21.83
C TYR A 471 3.31 -2.22 -20.46
N LYS A 472 3.22 -3.56 -20.42
CA LYS A 472 3.50 -4.35 -19.21
C LYS A 472 4.85 -5.06 -19.37
N PRO A 473 5.72 -5.07 -18.34
CA PRO A 473 6.99 -5.77 -18.41
C PRO A 473 6.82 -7.28 -18.41
N MET A 474 7.76 -8.00 -19.04
CA MET A 474 7.89 -9.45 -18.84
C MET A 474 8.82 -9.76 -17.66
N LEU A 475 9.86 -8.97 -17.48
CA LEU A 475 10.81 -9.12 -16.40
C LEU A 475 11.09 -7.76 -15.78
N GLU A 476 11.04 -7.69 -14.47
CA GLU A 476 11.39 -6.51 -13.69
C GLU A 476 12.25 -6.91 -12.51
N PHE A 477 13.27 -6.13 -12.23
CA PHE A 477 14.01 -6.25 -10.99
C PHE A 477 14.44 -4.89 -10.48
N GLY A 478 14.54 -4.79 -9.18
CA GLY A 478 14.97 -3.57 -8.53
C GLY A 478 15.84 -3.84 -7.33
N PHE A 479 16.61 -2.82 -7.04
CA PHE A 479 17.52 -2.78 -5.89
C PHE A 479 17.36 -1.45 -5.19
N LYS A 480 17.21 -1.49 -3.88
CA LYS A 480 17.20 -0.31 -3.01
C LYS A 480 18.29 -0.48 -1.96
N GLY A 481 19.15 0.52 -1.83
CA GLY A 481 20.17 0.60 -0.79
C GLY A 481 20.00 1.85 0.06
N GLU A 482 20.12 1.73 1.35
CA GLU A 482 20.02 2.83 2.30
C GLU A 482 21.17 2.70 3.30
N TYR A 483 22.04 3.71 3.33
CA TYR A 483 23.21 3.75 4.20
C TYR A 483 23.22 4.99 5.09
N TYR A 484 23.27 4.78 6.40
CA TYR A 484 23.33 5.82 7.42
C TYR A 484 24.77 6.04 7.86
N PHE A 485 25.36 7.13 7.44
CA PHE A 485 26.73 7.47 7.82
C PHE A 485 26.72 8.33 9.10
N LYS A 486 27.20 7.77 10.22
CA LYS A 486 27.35 8.44 11.52
C LYS A 486 26.08 9.20 11.99
N GLU A 487 24.88 8.72 11.62
CA GLU A 487 23.60 9.37 11.91
C GLU A 487 23.43 10.80 11.33
N LEU A 488 24.40 11.27 10.56
CA LEU A 488 24.42 12.62 9.98
C LEU A 488 24.01 12.63 8.50
N LEU A 489 24.40 11.62 7.75
CA LEU A 489 24.14 11.55 6.31
C LEU A 489 23.43 10.26 5.97
N ILE A 490 22.42 10.36 5.12
CA ILE A 490 21.68 9.22 4.59
C ILE A 490 21.92 9.15 3.09
N PHE A 491 22.49 8.04 2.63
CA PHE A 491 22.68 7.75 1.21
C PHE A 491 21.60 6.76 0.78
N ASN A 492 20.78 7.17 -0.18
CA ASN A 492 19.76 6.34 -0.77
C ASN A 492 20.10 6.08 -2.25
N ALA A 493 20.14 4.81 -2.63
CA ALA A 493 20.23 4.38 -4.02
C ALA A 493 19.00 3.54 -4.36
N ASN A 494 18.33 3.89 -5.45
CA ASN A 494 17.20 3.12 -5.96
C ASN A 494 17.43 2.86 -7.45
N PHE A 495 17.41 1.61 -7.83
CA PHE A 495 17.63 1.16 -9.19
C PHE A 495 16.52 0.18 -9.58
N GLN A 496 15.91 0.42 -10.75
CA GLN A 496 14.84 -0.40 -11.28
C GLN A 496 15.04 -0.59 -12.78
N LEU A 497 14.92 -1.83 -13.23
CA LEU A 497 14.98 -2.21 -14.63
C LEU A 497 13.79 -3.07 -15.00
N GLY A 498 13.20 -2.77 -16.15
CA GLY A 498 12.14 -3.55 -16.74
C GLY A 498 12.49 -3.94 -18.17
N PHE A 499 12.18 -5.17 -18.55
CA PHE A 499 12.45 -5.73 -19.86
C PHE A 499 11.22 -6.37 -20.47
N GLY A 500 11.23 -6.46 -21.80
CA GLY A 500 10.18 -7.17 -22.55
C GLY A 500 8.87 -6.38 -22.64
N TYR A 501 8.96 -5.06 -22.63
CA TYR A 501 7.82 -4.20 -22.97
C TYR A 501 7.53 -4.28 -24.46
N TYR A 502 6.26 -4.17 -24.79
CA TYR A 502 5.77 -4.10 -26.17
C TYR A 502 4.92 -2.85 -26.33
N GLU A 503 5.17 -2.08 -27.37
CA GLU A 503 4.36 -0.94 -27.80
C GLU A 503 3.52 -1.35 -29.01
N GLN A 504 2.29 -0.88 -29.09
CA GLN A 504 1.46 -0.97 -30.27
C GLN A 504 1.81 0.19 -31.20
N VAL A 505 2.39 -0.13 -32.36
CA VAL A 505 2.69 0.85 -33.41
C VAL A 505 1.79 0.55 -34.60
N LEU A 506 1.04 1.55 -35.06
CA LEU A 506 0.28 1.51 -36.30
C LEU A 506 1.16 1.97 -37.45
N ASP A 507 1.38 1.13 -38.44
CA ASP A 507 2.02 1.54 -39.69
C ASP A 507 1.01 2.30 -40.55
N LYS A 508 1.42 3.44 -41.09
CA LYS A 508 0.57 4.25 -41.98
C LYS A 508 0.36 3.58 -43.36
N THR A 509 1.26 2.67 -43.74
CA THR A 509 1.24 1.97 -45.05
C THR A 509 0.54 0.61 -44.98
N ASP A 510 0.54 -0.03 -43.83
CA ASP A 510 -0.16 -1.27 -43.55
C ASP A 510 -0.96 -1.11 -42.25
N PRO A 511 -2.29 -1.11 -42.34
CA PRO A 511 -3.16 -0.98 -41.16
C PRO A 511 -3.07 -2.17 -40.20
N SER A 512 -2.27 -3.20 -40.52
CA SER A 512 -1.97 -4.26 -39.56
C SER A 512 -1.15 -3.70 -38.39
N ILE A 513 -1.54 -4.07 -37.18
CA ILE A 513 -0.86 -3.63 -35.95
C ILE A 513 0.53 -4.28 -35.89
N HIS A 514 1.56 -3.49 -36.03
CA HIS A 514 2.95 -3.94 -35.82
C HIS A 514 3.32 -3.81 -34.34
N THR A 515 3.98 -4.84 -33.82
CA THR A 515 4.53 -4.86 -32.47
C THR A 515 5.99 -4.39 -32.50
N ALA A 516 6.28 -3.32 -31.81
CA ALA A 516 7.66 -2.98 -31.47
C ALA A 516 7.99 -3.51 -30.06
N LYS A 517 9.20 -4.04 -29.91
CA LYS A 517 9.78 -4.37 -28.60
C LYS A 517 10.57 -3.15 -28.13
N LEU A 518 10.17 -2.61 -27.00
CA LEU A 518 10.87 -1.50 -26.34
C LEU A 518 12.11 -2.00 -25.57
#